data_fb9b667ae44d4b68d1f99b0ad5e7b24c
#
_entry.id   fb9b667ae44d4b68d1f99b0ad5e7b24c
#
_cell.length_a   1.000
_cell.length_b   1.000
_cell.length_c   1.000
_cell.angle_alpha   90.00
_cell.angle_beta   90.00
_cell.angle_gamma   90.00
#
_symmetry.space_group_name_H-M   'P 1'
#
loop_
_entity.id
_entity.type
_entity.pdbx_description
1 polymer ?
#
loop_
_entity_poly.entity_id
_entity_poly.type
_entity_poly.pdbx_seq_one_letter_code
_entity_poly.pdbx_strand_id
1 'polypeptide(L)'
;MNRLLWASALITTSVTAATLLTPEELGQLFFFDPSLSQAQDIGCFTCHQPAYAFADPRQNAGKGMVSLGSGGMHYGIRNAPPVTYAANSPRFHYDAESGLYRGGQFWDGRASDLEEQITGPLFTSFEMNMPDALAVTARLEKNAQYAYNLKALYGSAVFNTVGKPGLGYQTARAFSELQNTIAAYERSRDLRSYDSKYDRYLQGQATLTPQEERGRQIFFDPARSNCASCHLGKALGSTEEPFSNYYYYNIGVPRNPELIRLAGRAADYIDHGLMANPRTDGNASLDGKFRTPTLRNIAVTAPYMHNGVIPDLRGVLHFFDHYNQARTNPATGKNWDAPEVAETVDSVRLQAPPLTDTDLDALEAFLRTLTDARYESLLPPAGMNQQ
;
A
#
# COMPACT_ATOMS: atom_id res chain seq x y z
N MET A 1 7.15 68.43 38.69
CA MET A 1 8.24 67.50 38.24
C MET A 1 7.74 66.08 38.42
N ASN A 2 7.13 65.52 37.39
CA ASN A 2 6.65 64.09 37.37
C ASN A 2 7.71 63.22 36.69
N ARG A 3 8.29 62.30 37.44
CA ARG A 3 9.20 61.28 36.91
C ARG A 3 8.35 60.08 36.45
N LEU A 4 8.27 59.84 35.13
CA LEU A 4 7.77 58.56 34.56
C LEU A 4 8.82 57.51 34.79
N LEU A 5 8.46 56.49 35.56
CA LEU A 5 9.19 55.22 35.66
C LEU A 5 8.78 54.32 34.48
N TRP A 6 9.69 54.01 33.57
CA TRP A 6 9.54 52.99 32.56
C TRP A 6 9.81 51.62 33.19
N ALA A 7 8.79 50.81 33.32
CA ALA A 7 8.91 49.37 33.67
C ALA A 7 9.23 48.58 32.42
N SER A 8 10.49 48.16 32.28
CA SER A 8 10.89 47.21 31.23
C SER A 8 10.34 45.82 31.57
N ALA A 9 9.31 45.36 30.87
CA ALA A 9 8.83 43.97 30.94
C ALA A 9 9.84 43.08 30.25
N LEU A 10 10.56 42.27 31.00
CA LEU A 10 11.36 41.15 30.49
C LEU A 10 10.41 40.07 29.99
N ILE A 11 10.27 39.94 28.68
CA ILE A 11 9.58 38.83 28.05
C ILE A 11 10.55 37.63 28.16
N THR A 12 10.35 36.79 29.16
CA THR A 12 11.01 35.48 29.21
C THR A 12 10.34 34.56 28.19
N THR A 13 10.95 34.40 27.02
CA THR A 13 10.60 33.35 26.10
C THR A 13 10.99 32.02 26.75
N SER A 14 10.01 31.27 27.25
CA SER A 14 10.22 29.91 27.65
C SER A 14 10.58 29.08 26.41
N VAL A 15 11.85 28.72 26.29
CA VAL A 15 12.30 27.70 25.34
C VAL A 15 11.73 26.37 25.84
N THR A 16 10.64 25.91 25.27
CA THR A 16 10.17 24.55 25.50
C THR A 16 11.28 23.62 25.01
N ALA A 17 11.83 22.83 25.93
CA ALA A 17 12.80 21.78 25.58
C ALA A 17 12.19 20.88 24.51
N ALA A 18 12.92 20.63 23.43
CA ALA A 18 12.45 19.72 22.37
C ALA A 18 12.21 18.34 22.99
N THR A 19 11.02 17.78 22.81
CA THR A 19 10.67 16.48 23.33
C THR A 19 11.46 15.40 22.56
N LEU A 20 12.13 14.51 23.27
CA LEU A 20 12.74 13.33 22.66
C LEU A 20 11.63 12.35 22.26
N LEU A 21 11.60 12.03 20.97
CA LEU A 21 10.64 11.10 20.37
C LEU A 21 11.20 9.69 20.31
N THR A 22 10.31 8.71 20.33
CA THR A 22 10.66 7.34 19.98
C THR A 22 10.93 7.24 18.46
N PRO A 23 11.62 6.20 17.97
CA PRO A 23 11.79 5.97 16.54
C PRO A 23 10.45 5.90 15.78
N GLU A 24 9.41 5.32 16.36
CA GLU A 24 8.07 5.24 15.78
C GLU A 24 7.42 6.64 15.63
N GLU A 25 7.45 7.45 16.69
CA GLU A 25 6.92 8.83 16.67
C GLU A 25 7.68 9.72 15.68
N LEU A 26 9.00 9.54 15.59
CA LEU A 26 9.82 10.27 14.62
C LEU A 26 9.48 9.83 13.18
N GLY A 27 9.29 8.53 12.95
CA GLY A 27 8.85 7.99 11.67
C GLY A 27 7.47 8.49 11.26
N GLN A 28 6.55 8.62 12.22
CA GLN A 28 5.24 9.23 11.98
C GLN A 28 5.41 10.69 11.52
N LEU A 29 6.25 11.49 12.18
CA LEU A 29 6.50 12.86 11.72
C LEU A 29 7.05 12.90 10.30
N PHE A 30 7.98 12.02 9.92
CA PHE A 30 8.51 11.94 8.56
C PHE A 30 7.45 11.53 7.54
N PHE A 31 6.59 10.60 7.90
CA PHE A 31 5.49 10.15 7.03
C PHE A 31 4.52 11.29 6.68
N PHE A 32 4.31 12.21 7.62
CA PHE A 32 3.41 13.37 7.46
C PHE A 32 4.11 14.66 7.02
N ASP A 33 5.40 14.63 6.67
CA ASP A 33 6.13 15.84 6.30
C ASP A 33 6.21 16.05 4.78
N PRO A 34 5.45 17.02 4.21
CA PRO A 34 5.55 17.35 2.80
C PRO A 34 6.89 17.99 2.42
N SER A 35 7.64 18.54 3.39
CA SER A 35 8.94 19.16 3.11
C SER A 35 9.98 18.18 2.61
N LEU A 36 9.73 16.87 2.73
CA LEU A 36 10.60 15.79 2.23
C LEU A 36 10.42 15.50 0.72
N SER A 37 9.49 16.16 0.02
CA SER A 37 9.37 16.08 -1.44
C SER A 37 10.04 17.27 -2.15
N GLN A 38 10.40 17.10 -3.42
CA GLN A 38 11.14 18.10 -4.20
C GLN A 38 10.48 19.48 -4.17
N ALA A 39 9.18 19.55 -4.45
CA ALA A 39 8.41 20.80 -4.42
C ALA A 39 7.87 21.15 -3.01
N GLN A 40 8.15 20.33 -2.00
CA GLN A 40 7.67 20.50 -0.63
C GLN A 40 6.13 20.54 -0.51
N ASP A 41 5.46 19.77 -1.33
CA ASP A 41 4.00 19.77 -1.51
C ASP A 41 3.32 18.45 -1.19
N ILE A 42 4.07 17.33 -1.12
CA ILE A 42 3.55 16.01 -0.77
C ILE A 42 4.43 15.30 0.24
N GLY A 43 3.79 14.54 1.15
CA GLY A 43 4.43 13.53 2.01
C GLY A 43 3.81 12.17 1.72
N CYS A 44 4.23 11.13 2.45
CA CYS A 44 3.67 9.78 2.29
C CYS A 44 2.13 9.79 2.46
N PHE A 45 1.63 10.55 3.45
CA PHE A 45 0.21 10.72 3.75
C PHE A 45 -0.62 11.28 2.59
N THR A 46 0.01 11.91 1.60
CA THR A 46 -0.71 12.49 0.45
C THR A 46 -1.29 11.41 -0.46
N CYS A 47 -0.51 10.33 -0.70
CA CYS A 47 -0.94 9.16 -1.46
C CYS A 47 -1.48 8.04 -0.54
N HIS A 48 -1.17 8.09 0.76
CA HIS A 48 -1.57 7.14 1.78
C HIS A 48 -2.34 7.86 2.90
N GLN A 49 -3.56 8.32 2.57
CA GLN A 49 -4.31 9.20 3.46
C GLN A 49 -4.99 8.44 4.60
N PRO A 50 -4.69 8.75 5.88
CA PRO A 50 -5.21 8.01 7.04
C PRO A 50 -6.73 7.94 7.10
N ALA A 51 -7.42 9.02 6.70
CA ALA A 51 -8.88 9.07 6.72
C ALA A 51 -9.55 8.13 5.69
N TYR A 52 -8.77 7.56 4.73
CA TYR A 52 -9.24 6.68 3.67
C TYR A 52 -8.49 5.34 3.67
N ALA A 53 -8.30 4.79 4.86
CA ALA A 53 -7.58 3.53 5.09
C ALA A 53 -6.18 3.51 4.45
N PHE A 54 -5.50 4.66 4.40
CA PHE A 54 -4.18 4.87 3.79
C PHE A 54 -4.13 4.53 2.29
N ALA A 55 -5.26 4.66 1.57
CA ALA A 55 -5.32 4.71 0.12
C ALA A 55 -5.23 6.17 -0.39
N ASP A 56 -5.11 6.36 -1.71
CA ASP A 56 -5.13 7.68 -2.35
C ASP A 56 -6.55 8.08 -2.77
N PRO A 57 -7.24 8.97 -2.02
CA PRO A 57 -8.62 9.35 -2.30
C PRO A 57 -8.72 10.50 -3.29
N ARG A 58 -7.61 11.01 -3.83
CA ARG A 58 -7.61 12.24 -4.61
C ARG A 58 -8.40 12.11 -5.91
N GLN A 59 -9.40 12.98 -6.06
CA GLN A 59 -10.26 13.08 -7.24
C GLN A 59 -9.62 14.00 -8.32
N ASN A 60 -8.40 13.65 -8.73
CA ASN A 60 -7.71 14.26 -9.86
C ASN A 60 -7.95 13.44 -11.16
N ALA A 61 -7.24 13.75 -12.24
CA ALA A 61 -7.37 12.98 -13.48
C ALA A 61 -7.01 11.49 -13.33
N GLY A 62 -6.24 11.11 -12.30
CA GLY A 62 -5.93 9.73 -11.96
C GLY A 62 -7.09 8.95 -11.32
N LYS A 63 -8.14 9.62 -10.85
CA LYS A 63 -9.37 9.01 -10.27
C LYS A 63 -9.08 7.89 -9.25
N GLY A 64 -8.02 8.03 -8.45
CA GLY A 64 -7.55 6.99 -7.53
C GLY A 64 -6.86 5.78 -8.19
N MET A 65 -6.91 5.63 -9.51
CA MET A 65 -6.19 4.55 -10.21
C MET A 65 -4.68 4.69 -10.04
N VAL A 66 -4.20 5.93 -10.01
CA VAL A 66 -2.77 6.25 -9.92
C VAL A 66 -2.55 7.58 -9.22
N SER A 67 -1.47 7.67 -8.47
CA SER A 67 -1.09 8.88 -7.73
C SER A 67 -0.39 9.89 -8.62
N LEU A 68 -0.62 11.19 -8.31
CA LEU A 68 0.07 12.33 -8.90
C LEU A 68 1.22 12.75 -7.97
N GLY A 69 2.43 12.82 -8.50
CA GLY A 69 3.64 13.14 -7.77
C GLY A 69 3.86 14.61 -7.48
N SER A 70 4.99 14.90 -6.83
CA SER A 70 5.43 16.25 -6.43
C SER A 70 5.53 17.19 -7.62
N GLY A 71 5.08 18.42 -7.45
CA GLY A 71 4.98 19.42 -8.52
C GLY A 71 3.81 19.23 -9.49
N GLY A 72 2.99 18.18 -9.31
CA GLY A 72 1.77 17.99 -10.08
C GLY A 72 1.95 17.66 -11.56
N MET A 73 3.13 17.19 -11.98
CA MET A 73 3.45 17.01 -13.41
C MET A 73 3.41 15.55 -13.89
N HIS A 74 3.64 14.58 -13.02
CA HIS A 74 3.82 13.18 -13.41
C HIS A 74 2.91 12.26 -12.62
N TYR A 75 2.24 11.36 -13.33
CA TYR A 75 1.49 10.25 -12.72
C TYR A 75 2.36 9.00 -12.64
N GLY A 76 2.13 8.19 -11.60
CA GLY A 76 2.68 6.85 -11.49
C GLY A 76 2.15 5.89 -12.56
N ILE A 77 2.66 4.66 -12.54
CA ILE A 77 2.26 3.60 -13.49
C ILE A 77 1.45 2.48 -12.82
N ARG A 78 1.20 2.59 -11.53
CA ARG A 78 0.48 1.57 -10.73
C ARG A 78 -0.37 2.24 -9.68
N ASN A 79 -1.41 1.54 -9.26
CA ASN A 79 -2.22 1.92 -8.12
C ASN A 79 -1.36 1.91 -6.83
N ALA A 80 -1.56 2.92 -5.98
CA ALA A 80 -0.91 3.00 -4.67
C ALA A 80 -1.60 2.04 -3.70
N PRO A 81 -0.98 0.91 -3.29
CA PRO A 81 -1.58 0.03 -2.32
C PRO A 81 -1.64 0.74 -0.95
N PRO A 82 -2.65 0.47 -0.11
CA PRO A 82 -2.67 1.01 1.24
C PRO A 82 -1.45 0.52 2.03
N VAL A 83 -0.88 1.38 2.88
CA VAL A 83 0.24 0.99 3.77
C VAL A 83 -0.24 0.22 5.00
N THR A 84 -1.55 0.23 5.29
CA THR A 84 -2.10 -0.62 6.35
C THR A 84 -1.74 -2.08 6.08
N TYR A 85 -1.24 -2.75 7.12
CA TYR A 85 -0.81 -4.16 7.06
C TYR A 85 0.38 -4.47 6.12
N ALA A 86 1.04 -3.46 5.50
CA ALA A 86 2.21 -3.67 4.65
C ALA A 86 3.35 -4.40 5.39
N ALA A 87 3.49 -4.13 6.69
CA ALA A 87 4.46 -4.77 7.56
C ALA A 87 4.28 -6.29 7.75
N ASN A 88 3.15 -6.86 7.35
CA ASN A 88 2.93 -8.31 7.41
C ASN A 88 3.61 -9.06 6.27
N SER A 89 3.99 -8.37 5.19
CA SER A 89 4.73 -8.99 4.08
C SER A 89 6.11 -9.45 4.56
N PRO A 90 6.47 -10.74 4.39
CA PRO A 90 7.82 -11.20 4.70
C PRO A 90 8.83 -10.54 3.76
N ARG A 91 10.12 -10.62 4.08
CA ARG A 91 11.16 -10.20 3.15
C ARG A 91 11.04 -10.96 1.83
N PHE A 92 11.37 -10.29 0.72
CA PHE A 92 11.39 -10.93 -0.59
C PHE A 92 12.38 -12.08 -0.64
N HIS A 93 11.91 -13.26 -1.04
CA HIS A 93 12.72 -14.46 -1.19
C HIS A 93 12.10 -15.44 -2.17
N TYR A 94 12.91 -16.36 -2.68
CA TYR A 94 12.42 -17.56 -3.36
C TYR A 94 12.13 -18.62 -2.31
N ASP A 95 10.89 -19.09 -2.27
CA ASP A 95 10.46 -20.20 -1.40
C ASP A 95 10.65 -21.52 -2.14
N ALA A 96 11.66 -22.27 -1.74
CA ALA A 96 12.04 -23.52 -2.40
C ALA A 96 11.00 -24.64 -2.21
N GLU A 97 10.17 -24.57 -1.17
CA GLU A 97 9.11 -25.56 -0.94
C GLU A 97 7.97 -25.42 -1.94
N SER A 98 7.53 -24.19 -2.18
CA SER A 98 6.46 -23.89 -3.14
C SER A 98 6.97 -23.74 -4.57
N GLY A 99 8.27 -23.48 -4.77
CA GLY A 99 8.85 -23.12 -6.06
C GLY A 99 8.46 -21.73 -6.55
N LEU A 100 8.05 -20.83 -5.65
CA LEU A 100 7.53 -19.51 -5.97
C LEU A 100 8.31 -18.41 -5.24
N TYR A 101 8.29 -17.18 -5.77
CA TYR A 101 8.73 -16.00 -5.03
C TYR A 101 7.65 -15.53 -4.06
N ARG A 102 8.07 -15.00 -2.91
CA ARG A 102 7.19 -14.57 -1.83
C ARG A 102 7.69 -13.31 -1.16
N GLY A 103 6.77 -12.47 -0.67
CA GLY A 103 7.09 -11.31 0.16
C GLY A 103 7.59 -10.10 -0.62
N GLY A 104 8.34 -9.22 0.06
CA GLY A 104 8.78 -7.95 -0.48
C GLY A 104 7.70 -6.88 -0.49
N GLN A 105 8.06 -5.69 -0.95
CA GLN A 105 7.19 -4.53 -1.05
C GLN A 105 6.99 -4.12 -2.52
N PHE A 106 6.06 -3.19 -2.77
CA PHE A 106 5.48 -2.90 -4.08
C PHE A 106 4.69 -4.09 -4.65
N TRP A 107 4.11 -3.89 -5.85
CA TRP A 107 3.38 -4.94 -6.55
C TRP A 107 4.27 -6.04 -7.13
N ASP A 108 5.55 -5.73 -7.36
CA ASP A 108 6.54 -6.60 -8.02
C ASP A 108 7.66 -7.10 -7.09
N GLY A 109 7.61 -6.77 -5.81
CA GLY A 109 8.61 -7.21 -4.84
C GLY A 109 10.01 -6.61 -5.01
N ARG A 110 10.16 -5.53 -5.81
CA ARG A 110 11.46 -4.92 -6.10
C ARG A 110 12.16 -4.35 -4.87
N ALA A 111 11.43 -4.05 -3.80
CA ALA A 111 12.02 -3.78 -2.49
C ALA A 111 11.85 -5.01 -1.58
N SER A 112 12.95 -5.40 -0.92
CA SER A 112 12.98 -6.62 -0.10
C SER A 112 12.15 -6.50 1.18
N ASP A 113 12.10 -5.31 1.75
CA ASP A 113 11.44 -5.00 3.03
C ASP A 113 10.93 -3.54 3.03
N LEU A 114 10.37 -3.10 4.16
CA LEU A 114 9.84 -1.75 4.33
C LEU A 114 10.94 -0.69 4.24
N GLU A 115 12.08 -0.93 4.84
CA GLU A 115 13.21 -0.01 4.86
C GLU A 115 13.70 0.29 3.43
N GLU A 116 13.84 -0.74 2.62
CA GLU A 116 14.23 -0.57 1.21
C GLU A 116 13.13 0.11 0.39
N GLN A 117 11.86 -0.17 0.69
CA GLN A 117 10.72 0.39 -0.03
C GLN A 117 10.70 1.92 0.03
N ILE A 118 11.00 2.51 1.19
CA ILE A 118 10.94 3.96 1.42
C ILE A 118 11.86 4.74 0.46
N THR A 119 12.93 4.12 -0.02
CA THR A 119 13.84 4.72 -1.02
C THR A 119 13.11 5.04 -2.33
N GLY A 120 12.22 4.16 -2.77
CA GLY A 120 11.51 4.30 -4.04
C GLY A 120 10.73 5.62 -4.16
N PRO A 121 9.73 5.86 -3.31
CA PRO A 121 8.92 7.07 -3.32
C PRO A 121 9.75 8.36 -3.20
N LEU A 122 10.81 8.36 -2.39
CA LEU A 122 11.64 9.55 -2.20
C LEU A 122 12.30 10.02 -3.51
N PHE A 123 12.76 9.10 -4.37
CA PHE A 123 13.57 9.46 -5.54
C PHE A 123 12.82 9.36 -6.87
N THR A 124 11.65 8.73 -6.88
CA THR A 124 10.89 8.55 -8.12
C THR A 124 10.25 9.86 -8.57
N SER A 125 10.42 10.21 -9.85
CA SER A 125 9.99 11.50 -10.42
C SER A 125 8.45 11.69 -10.43
N PHE A 126 7.70 10.61 -10.39
CA PHE A 126 6.23 10.64 -10.29
C PHE A 126 5.72 10.41 -8.85
N GLU A 127 6.61 10.53 -7.85
CA GLU A 127 6.29 10.51 -6.42
C GLU A 127 6.95 11.73 -5.75
N MET A 128 7.85 11.59 -4.78
CA MET A 128 8.43 12.73 -4.04
C MET A 128 9.56 13.45 -4.80
N ASN A 129 10.16 12.84 -5.82
CA ASN A 129 11.10 13.42 -6.78
C ASN A 129 12.36 14.08 -6.15
N MET A 130 12.84 13.60 -5.02
CA MET A 130 14.09 14.10 -4.45
C MET A 130 15.28 13.66 -5.31
N PRO A 131 16.32 14.50 -5.47
CA PRO A 131 17.45 14.17 -6.35
C PRO A 131 18.31 13.02 -5.82
N ASP A 132 18.52 12.95 -4.48
CA ASP A 132 19.37 11.93 -3.85
C ASP A 132 19.21 11.93 -2.31
N ALA A 133 19.90 10.98 -1.66
CA ALA A 133 19.90 10.81 -0.22
C ALA A 133 20.55 11.99 0.54
N LEU A 134 21.50 12.69 -0.07
CA LEU A 134 22.12 13.86 0.58
C LEU A 134 21.17 15.03 0.64
N ALA A 135 20.37 15.24 -0.42
CA ALA A 135 19.35 16.27 -0.43
C ALA A 135 18.27 16.02 0.63
N VAL A 136 17.85 14.76 0.82
CA VAL A 136 16.96 14.38 1.93
C VAL A 136 17.63 14.64 3.27
N THR A 137 18.87 14.20 3.46
CA THR A 137 19.65 14.39 4.69
C THR A 137 19.78 15.86 5.05
N ALA A 138 20.06 16.73 4.07
CA ALA A 138 20.17 18.17 4.28
C ALA A 138 18.86 18.80 4.78
N ARG A 139 17.70 18.30 4.33
CA ARG A 139 16.39 18.74 4.85
C ARG A 139 16.17 18.30 6.29
N LEU A 140 16.55 17.06 6.62
CA LEU A 140 16.48 16.55 7.98
C LEU A 140 17.37 17.36 8.93
N GLU A 141 18.60 17.68 8.52
CA GLU A 141 19.54 18.46 9.33
C GLU A 141 19.09 19.91 9.53
N LYS A 142 18.45 20.51 8.54
CA LYS A 142 17.94 21.88 8.59
C LYS A 142 16.74 22.02 9.54
N ASN A 143 15.94 20.97 9.73
CA ASN A 143 14.83 20.96 10.67
C ASN A 143 15.34 20.72 12.10
N ALA A 144 15.22 21.73 12.98
CA ALA A 144 15.77 21.68 14.33
C ALA A 144 15.23 20.50 15.15
N GLN A 145 13.95 20.15 15.02
CA GLN A 145 13.34 19.04 15.72
C GLN A 145 13.89 17.70 15.24
N TYR A 146 14.04 17.53 13.93
CA TYR A 146 14.60 16.32 13.35
C TYR A 146 16.08 16.15 13.69
N ALA A 147 16.86 17.24 13.55
CA ALA A 147 18.27 17.22 13.91
C ALA A 147 18.50 16.89 15.38
N TYR A 148 17.68 17.46 16.29
CA TYR A 148 17.73 17.12 17.72
C TYR A 148 17.46 15.64 17.96
N ASN A 149 16.34 15.11 17.46
CA ASN A 149 15.93 13.71 17.70
C ASN A 149 16.90 12.71 17.07
N LEU A 150 17.32 12.94 15.84
CA LEU A 150 18.28 12.06 15.15
C LEU A 150 19.63 12.02 15.86
N LYS A 151 20.16 13.18 16.36
CA LYS A 151 21.40 13.23 17.13
C LYS A 151 21.24 12.57 18.51
N ALA A 152 20.11 12.75 19.18
CA ALA A 152 19.84 12.16 20.48
C ALA A 152 19.68 10.63 20.42
N LEU A 153 19.00 10.12 19.40
CA LEU A 153 18.76 8.69 19.22
C LEU A 153 19.97 7.94 18.65
N TYR A 154 20.68 8.55 17.68
CA TYR A 154 21.67 7.84 16.86
C TYR A 154 23.08 8.41 16.93
N GLY A 155 23.29 9.43 17.77
CA GLY A 155 24.58 10.07 18.03
C GLY A 155 24.87 11.27 17.16
N SER A 156 25.79 12.14 17.63
CA SER A 156 26.10 13.43 17.01
C SER A 156 26.63 13.33 15.58
N ALA A 157 27.24 12.19 15.22
CA ALA A 157 27.79 11.92 13.88
C ALA A 157 26.76 11.43 12.85
N VAL A 158 25.46 11.38 13.19
CA VAL A 158 24.41 10.82 12.33
C VAL A 158 24.30 11.50 10.97
N PHE A 159 24.65 12.78 10.87
CA PHE A 159 24.67 13.54 9.61
C PHE A 159 25.99 13.50 8.85
N ASN A 160 27.03 12.86 9.42
CA ASN A 160 28.31 12.77 8.73
C ASN A 160 28.13 11.95 7.45
N THR A 161 28.60 12.52 6.34
CA THR A 161 28.58 11.86 5.05
C THR A 161 29.57 10.71 5.01
N VAL A 162 29.12 9.57 4.53
CA VAL A 162 29.95 8.39 4.29
C VAL A 162 29.76 7.93 2.85
N GLY A 163 30.87 7.59 2.20
CA GLY A 163 30.82 6.94 0.89
C GLY A 163 30.38 5.48 1.06
N LYS A 164 29.49 5.00 0.20
CA LYS A 164 29.22 3.55 0.10
C LYS A 164 30.11 2.95 -1.00
N PRO A 165 31.12 2.13 -0.63
CA PRO A 165 31.98 1.47 -1.62
C PRO A 165 31.14 0.67 -2.64
N GLY A 166 31.41 0.84 -3.92
CA GLY A 166 30.78 0.08 -5.01
C GLY A 166 29.44 0.63 -5.53
N LEU A 167 28.85 1.66 -4.92
CA LEU A 167 27.57 2.23 -5.37
C LEU A 167 27.68 3.62 -6.00
N GLY A 168 28.89 4.23 -5.99
CA GLY A 168 29.14 5.51 -6.67
C GLY A 168 28.40 6.73 -6.08
N TYR A 169 27.74 6.61 -4.93
CA TYR A 169 27.05 7.72 -4.27
C TYR A 169 27.44 7.85 -2.80
N GLN A 170 27.26 9.05 -2.28
CA GLN A 170 27.43 9.35 -0.87
C GLN A 170 26.07 9.34 -0.16
N THR A 171 26.06 8.97 1.10
CA THR A 171 24.89 9.04 1.97
C THR A 171 25.31 9.36 3.40
N ALA A 172 24.40 9.75 4.25
CA ALA A 172 24.62 9.87 5.68
C ALA A 172 23.79 8.82 6.41
N ARG A 173 24.22 8.48 7.63
CA ARG A 173 23.46 7.55 8.50
C ARG A 173 22.04 8.05 8.72
N ALA A 174 21.83 9.38 8.81
CA ALA A 174 20.51 9.99 8.96
C ALA A 174 19.49 9.52 7.91
N PHE A 175 19.92 9.25 6.67
CA PHE A 175 19.05 8.71 5.63
C PHE A 175 18.59 7.28 5.95
N SER A 176 19.48 6.42 6.41
CA SER A 176 19.11 5.06 6.83
C SER A 176 18.23 5.08 8.07
N GLU A 177 18.43 6.02 8.99
CA GLU A 177 17.59 6.15 10.18
C GLU A 177 16.20 6.74 9.86
N LEU A 178 16.09 7.59 8.83
CA LEU A 178 14.78 7.97 8.29
C LEU A 178 14.01 6.73 7.78
N GLN A 179 14.68 5.86 7.02
CA GLN A 179 14.06 4.61 6.53
C GLN A 179 13.62 3.72 7.72
N ASN A 180 14.51 3.49 8.68
CA ASN A 180 14.23 2.67 9.86
C ASN A 180 13.06 3.21 10.70
N THR A 181 12.99 4.52 10.87
CA THR A 181 11.93 5.15 11.68
C THR A 181 10.58 5.15 10.98
N ILE A 182 10.52 5.44 9.67
CA ILE A 182 9.26 5.31 8.90
C ILE A 182 8.79 3.85 8.93
N ALA A 183 9.68 2.88 8.72
CA ALA A 183 9.36 1.47 8.81
C ALA A 183 8.88 1.05 10.23
N ALA A 184 9.42 1.68 11.29
CA ALA A 184 8.94 1.48 12.65
C ALA A 184 7.49 1.97 12.82
N TYR A 185 7.16 3.16 12.27
CA TYR A 185 5.79 3.65 12.24
C TYR A 185 4.87 2.73 11.44
N GLU A 186 5.28 2.25 10.27
CA GLU A 186 4.50 1.31 9.46
C GLU A 186 4.27 -0.05 10.13
N ARG A 187 5.12 -0.41 11.11
CA ARG A 187 4.93 -1.61 11.97
C ARG A 187 4.07 -1.37 13.19
N SER A 188 3.64 -0.15 13.45
CA SER A 188 2.86 0.21 14.62
C SER A 188 1.44 -0.40 14.61
N ARG A 189 0.78 -0.38 15.76
CA ARG A 189 -0.63 -0.76 15.86
C ARG A 189 -1.57 0.23 15.16
N ASP A 190 -1.13 1.44 14.93
CA ASP A 190 -1.88 2.42 14.14
C ASP A 190 -2.12 1.96 12.70
N LEU A 191 -1.21 1.16 12.15
CA LEU A 191 -1.32 0.63 10.79
C LEU A 191 -1.72 -0.85 10.73
N ARG A 192 -1.92 -1.51 11.89
CA ARG A 192 -2.30 -2.92 12.00
C ARG A 192 -3.19 -3.15 13.21
N SER A 193 -4.40 -2.61 13.20
CA SER A 193 -5.29 -2.63 14.38
C SER A 193 -5.84 -4.02 14.71
N TYR A 194 -6.14 -4.84 13.70
CA TYR A 194 -6.79 -6.16 13.85
C TYR A 194 -8.06 -6.09 14.70
N ASP A 195 -8.90 -5.09 14.43
CA ASP A 195 -10.15 -4.83 15.14
C ASP A 195 -11.38 -4.80 14.22
N SER A 196 -11.24 -5.37 13.02
CA SER A 196 -12.35 -5.49 12.07
C SER A 196 -13.52 -6.30 12.67
N LYS A 197 -14.71 -6.20 12.08
CA LYS A 197 -15.85 -7.02 12.51
C LYS A 197 -15.51 -8.51 12.52
N TYR A 198 -14.74 -8.99 11.53
CA TYR A 198 -14.29 -10.38 11.48
C TYR A 198 -13.32 -10.74 12.62
N ASP A 199 -12.39 -9.85 12.97
CA ASP A 199 -11.50 -10.07 14.13
C ASP A 199 -12.30 -10.15 15.43
N ARG A 200 -13.26 -9.23 15.63
CA ARG A 200 -14.17 -9.25 16.78
C ARG A 200 -15.07 -10.49 16.81
N TYR A 201 -15.46 -10.99 15.65
CA TYR A 201 -16.18 -12.28 15.53
C TYR A 201 -15.33 -13.45 16.01
N LEU A 202 -14.06 -13.54 15.57
CA LEU A 202 -13.13 -14.59 16.02
C LEU A 202 -12.86 -14.53 17.53
N GLN A 203 -12.96 -13.34 18.14
CA GLN A 203 -12.81 -13.13 19.57
C GLN A 203 -14.13 -13.32 20.36
N GLY A 204 -15.23 -13.66 19.71
CA GLY A 204 -16.56 -13.81 20.33
C GLY A 204 -17.22 -12.49 20.73
N GLN A 205 -16.72 -11.35 20.22
CA GLN A 205 -17.20 -9.99 20.55
C GLN A 205 -18.21 -9.44 19.53
N ALA A 206 -18.37 -10.12 18.38
CA ALA A 206 -19.34 -9.76 17.35
C ALA A 206 -19.97 -11.01 16.74
N THR A 207 -21.10 -10.83 16.07
CA THR A 207 -21.76 -11.90 15.29
C THR A 207 -21.79 -11.51 13.82
N LEU A 208 -21.61 -12.50 12.93
CA LEU A 208 -21.84 -12.32 11.52
C LEU A 208 -23.34 -12.44 11.22
N THR A 209 -23.83 -11.65 10.29
CA THR A 209 -25.17 -11.85 9.73
C THR A 209 -25.20 -13.17 8.93
N PRO A 210 -26.39 -13.75 8.62
CA PRO A 210 -26.47 -14.95 7.79
C PRO A 210 -25.79 -14.78 6.41
N GLN A 211 -25.84 -13.58 5.84
CA GLN A 211 -25.20 -13.29 4.55
C GLN A 211 -23.68 -13.23 4.68
N GLU A 212 -23.13 -12.58 5.69
CA GLU A 212 -21.69 -12.53 5.96
C GLU A 212 -21.12 -13.92 6.27
N GLU A 213 -21.85 -14.72 7.05
CA GLU A 213 -21.45 -16.10 7.37
C GLU A 213 -21.46 -16.99 6.13
N ARG A 214 -22.48 -16.86 5.26
CA ARG A 214 -22.50 -17.55 3.96
C ARG A 214 -21.28 -17.15 3.12
N GLY A 215 -20.95 -15.84 3.06
CA GLY A 215 -19.79 -15.35 2.33
C GLY A 215 -18.48 -15.90 2.90
N ARG A 216 -18.35 -15.92 4.23
CA ARG A 216 -17.20 -16.53 4.90
C ARG A 216 -17.03 -18.01 4.53
N GLN A 217 -18.12 -18.77 4.56
CA GLN A 217 -18.09 -20.19 4.16
C GLN A 217 -17.65 -20.38 2.71
N ILE A 218 -18.17 -19.56 1.78
CA ILE A 218 -17.78 -19.61 0.37
C ILE A 218 -16.31 -19.27 0.21
N PHE A 219 -15.82 -18.22 0.90
CA PHE A 219 -14.44 -17.76 0.80
C PHE A 219 -13.42 -18.81 1.22
N PHE A 220 -13.70 -19.59 2.28
CA PHE A 220 -12.78 -20.56 2.85
C PHE A 220 -13.01 -22.00 2.35
N ASP A 221 -14.10 -22.28 1.65
CA ASP A 221 -14.39 -23.62 1.13
C ASP A 221 -13.80 -23.81 -0.28
N PRO A 222 -12.73 -24.63 -0.45
CA PRO A 222 -12.11 -24.86 -1.75
C PRO A 222 -13.04 -25.58 -2.74
N ALA A 223 -14.15 -26.19 -2.28
CA ALA A 223 -15.18 -26.76 -3.15
C ALA A 223 -16.16 -25.69 -3.70
N ARG A 224 -16.10 -24.47 -3.19
CA ARG A 224 -17.00 -23.36 -3.55
C ARG A 224 -16.26 -22.23 -4.26
N SER A 225 -15.05 -21.90 -3.80
CA SER A 225 -14.24 -20.85 -4.37
C SER A 225 -12.75 -21.10 -4.13
N ASN A 226 -11.89 -20.41 -4.87
CA ASN A 226 -10.43 -20.47 -4.70
C ASN A 226 -9.84 -19.27 -3.96
N CYS A 227 -10.66 -18.42 -3.34
CA CYS A 227 -10.21 -17.19 -2.71
C CYS A 227 -9.11 -17.41 -1.66
N ALA A 228 -9.33 -18.36 -0.75
CA ALA A 228 -8.39 -18.69 0.32
C ALA A 228 -7.06 -19.30 -0.18
N SER A 229 -6.98 -19.83 -1.40
CA SER A 229 -5.71 -20.35 -1.93
C SER A 229 -4.63 -19.30 -2.09
N CYS A 230 -5.03 -18.04 -2.30
CA CYS A 230 -4.14 -16.88 -2.38
C CYS A 230 -4.27 -15.96 -1.16
N HIS A 231 -5.47 -15.88 -0.57
CA HIS A 231 -5.81 -14.94 0.49
C HIS A 231 -5.95 -15.59 1.87
N LEU A 232 -5.14 -16.60 2.15
CA LEU A 232 -4.96 -17.19 3.49
C LEU A 232 -3.45 -17.28 3.77
N GLY A 233 -2.97 -16.45 4.71
CA GLY A 233 -1.55 -16.39 5.08
C GLY A 233 -1.21 -17.17 6.34
N LYS A 234 -2.22 -17.46 7.16
CA LYS A 234 -2.13 -18.25 8.39
C LYS A 234 -3.17 -19.36 8.39
N ALA A 235 -3.20 -20.19 9.43
CA ALA A 235 -4.23 -21.18 9.60
C ALA A 235 -5.62 -20.54 9.71
N LEU A 236 -6.66 -21.22 9.17
CA LEU A 236 -8.04 -20.77 9.25
C LEU A 236 -8.45 -20.46 10.71
N GLY A 237 -9.06 -19.31 10.94
CA GLY A 237 -9.48 -18.84 12.26
C GLY A 237 -8.36 -18.28 13.13
N SER A 238 -7.13 -18.13 12.59
CA SER A 238 -6.05 -17.46 13.30
C SER A 238 -6.37 -15.99 13.52
N THR A 239 -6.04 -15.49 14.69
CA THR A 239 -5.99 -14.04 14.95
C THR A 239 -4.86 -13.40 14.15
N GLU A 240 -5.04 -12.14 13.78
CA GLU A 240 -4.08 -11.40 12.97
C GLU A 240 -3.82 -12.04 11.58
N GLU A 241 -4.87 -12.60 10.96
CA GLU A 241 -4.82 -13.11 9.59
C GLU A 241 -4.58 -11.95 8.61
N PRO A 242 -3.52 -11.99 7.76
CA PRO A 242 -3.24 -10.95 6.80
C PRO A 242 -4.14 -10.98 5.55
N PHE A 243 -4.88 -12.05 5.31
CA PHE A 243 -5.63 -12.29 4.09
C PHE A 243 -4.77 -12.17 2.82
N SER A 244 -3.55 -12.69 2.89
CA SER A 244 -2.59 -12.79 1.79
C SER A 244 -1.55 -13.86 2.12
N ASN A 245 -1.21 -14.67 1.12
CA ASN A 245 -0.05 -15.57 1.19
C ASN A 245 1.24 -14.90 0.71
N TYR A 246 1.14 -13.67 0.12
CA TYR A 246 2.24 -12.86 -0.41
C TYR A 246 3.02 -13.50 -1.57
N TYR A 247 2.51 -14.55 -2.21
CA TYR A 247 3.06 -15.08 -3.46
C TYR A 247 2.64 -14.22 -4.66
N TYR A 248 3.24 -14.50 -5.81
CA TYR A 248 3.07 -13.76 -7.05
C TYR A 248 2.33 -14.60 -8.08
N TYR A 249 1.25 -14.05 -8.62
CA TYR A 249 0.41 -14.70 -9.62
C TYR A 249 0.07 -13.73 -10.75
N ASN A 250 -0.05 -14.27 -11.96
CA ASN A 250 -0.72 -13.57 -13.05
C ASN A 250 -2.18 -14.01 -13.08
N ILE A 251 -3.05 -13.12 -12.64
CA ILE A 251 -4.50 -13.36 -12.61
C ILE A 251 -5.20 -12.82 -13.87
N GLY A 252 -4.45 -12.43 -14.91
CA GLY A 252 -5.00 -11.99 -16.18
C GLY A 252 -5.66 -10.62 -16.15
N VAL A 253 -5.15 -9.68 -15.35
CA VAL A 253 -5.68 -8.30 -15.30
C VAL A 253 -5.54 -7.64 -16.67
N PRO A 254 -6.62 -7.02 -17.22
CA PRO A 254 -6.53 -6.29 -18.47
C PRO A 254 -5.69 -5.02 -18.34
N ARG A 255 -5.20 -4.52 -19.47
CA ARG A 255 -4.51 -3.23 -19.54
C ARG A 255 -5.43 -2.10 -19.09
N ASN A 256 -4.84 -1.03 -18.56
CA ASN A 256 -5.54 0.22 -18.30
C ASN A 256 -5.02 1.32 -19.25
N PRO A 257 -5.66 1.53 -20.43
CA PRO A 257 -5.20 2.53 -21.39
C PRO A 257 -5.23 3.97 -20.85
N GLU A 258 -6.18 4.29 -19.96
CA GLU A 258 -6.25 5.62 -19.34
C GLU A 258 -5.05 5.88 -18.43
N LEU A 259 -4.68 4.91 -17.60
CA LEU A 259 -3.49 5.00 -16.77
C LEU A 259 -2.22 5.15 -17.62
N ILE A 260 -2.05 4.32 -18.66
CA ILE A 260 -0.89 4.36 -19.58
C ILE A 260 -0.76 5.77 -20.20
N ARG A 261 -1.86 6.35 -20.65
CA ARG A 261 -1.90 7.71 -21.19
C ARG A 261 -1.54 8.77 -20.16
N LEU A 262 -2.09 8.69 -18.94
CA LEU A 262 -1.79 9.62 -17.83
C LEU A 262 -0.31 9.55 -17.42
N ALA A 263 0.25 8.34 -17.38
CA ALA A 263 1.65 8.12 -17.06
C ALA A 263 2.61 8.51 -18.18
N GLY A 264 2.10 8.99 -19.32
CA GLY A 264 2.93 9.38 -20.48
C GLY A 264 3.70 8.23 -21.12
N ARG A 265 3.17 7.00 -20.99
CA ARG A 265 3.79 5.80 -21.57
C ARG A 265 3.33 5.59 -23.01
N ALA A 266 4.14 4.86 -23.78
CA ALA A 266 3.76 4.43 -25.13
C ALA A 266 2.49 3.55 -25.08
N ALA A 267 1.65 3.62 -26.12
CA ALA A 267 0.38 2.91 -26.12
C ALA A 267 0.52 1.37 -26.07
N ASP A 268 1.67 0.84 -26.42
CA ASP A 268 2.02 -0.58 -26.35
C ASP A 268 2.77 -0.98 -25.07
N TYR A 269 2.90 -0.05 -24.11
CA TYR A 269 3.53 -0.34 -22.82
C TYR A 269 2.87 -1.53 -22.14
N ILE A 270 3.66 -2.44 -21.60
CA ILE A 270 3.26 -3.61 -20.81
C ILE A 270 3.93 -3.53 -19.45
N ASP A 271 3.17 -3.79 -18.39
CA ASP A 271 3.72 -3.95 -17.05
C ASP A 271 4.09 -5.42 -16.80
N HIS A 272 5.37 -5.69 -16.84
CA HIS A 272 5.93 -7.04 -16.69
C HIS A 272 5.94 -7.57 -15.23
N GLY A 273 5.47 -6.80 -14.25
CA GLY A 273 5.35 -7.24 -12.87
C GLY A 273 6.65 -7.83 -12.32
N LEU A 274 6.57 -9.02 -11.75
CA LEU A 274 7.69 -9.71 -11.10
C LEU A 274 8.87 -9.98 -12.04
N MET A 275 8.64 -10.20 -13.33
CA MET A 275 9.73 -10.40 -14.30
C MET A 275 10.66 -9.18 -14.37
N ALA A 276 10.13 -7.97 -14.16
CA ALA A 276 10.91 -6.73 -14.14
C ALA A 276 11.67 -6.50 -12.82
N ASN A 277 11.50 -7.36 -11.82
CA ASN A 277 12.23 -7.27 -10.56
C ASN A 277 13.72 -7.66 -10.80
N PRO A 278 14.69 -6.80 -10.47
CA PRO A 278 16.13 -7.10 -10.71
C PRO A 278 16.62 -8.39 -10.03
N ARG A 279 15.90 -8.92 -9.05
CA ARG A 279 16.27 -10.14 -8.30
C ARG A 279 15.75 -11.43 -8.94
N THR A 280 15.12 -11.36 -10.10
CA THR A 280 14.52 -12.53 -10.79
C THR A 280 15.18 -12.83 -12.15
N ASP A 281 16.27 -12.15 -12.47
CA ASP A 281 17.08 -12.33 -13.67
C ASP A 281 16.27 -12.31 -14.99
N GLY A 282 15.13 -11.59 -15.00
CA GLY A 282 14.28 -11.46 -16.20
C GLY A 282 13.62 -12.77 -16.65
N ASN A 283 13.36 -13.69 -15.73
CA ASN A 283 12.75 -14.98 -16.05
C ASN A 283 11.34 -14.78 -16.66
N ALA A 284 11.17 -15.13 -17.93
CA ALA A 284 9.94 -14.94 -18.69
C ALA A 284 8.72 -15.67 -18.10
N SER A 285 8.92 -16.76 -17.32
CA SER A 285 7.81 -17.43 -16.63
C SER A 285 7.17 -16.59 -15.51
N LEU A 286 7.78 -15.46 -15.15
CA LEU A 286 7.33 -14.53 -14.12
C LEU A 286 6.62 -13.29 -14.71
N ASP A 287 6.49 -13.21 -16.03
CA ASP A 287 5.88 -12.07 -16.72
C ASP A 287 4.43 -11.87 -16.27
N GLY A 288 4.04 -10.60 -16.05
CA GLY A 288 2.69 -10.23 -15.62
C GLY A 288 2.27 -10.73 -14.23
N LYS A 289 3.19 -11.31 -13.43
CA LYS A 289 2.88 -11.73 -12.07
C LYS A 289 3.01 -10.59 -11.08
N PHE A 290 1.99 -10.43 -10.22
CA PHE A 290 1.96 -9.43 -9.16
C PHE A 290 1.72 -10.10 -7.81
N ARG A 291 2.22 -9.46 -6.74
CA ARG A 291 2.09 -9.95 -5.37
C ARG A 291 0.61 -9.93 -4.95
N THR A 292 0.15 -11.01 -4.33
CA THR A 292 -1.17 -11.07 -3.68
C THR A 292 -1.25 -9.99 -2.59
N PRO A 293 -2.16 -9.01 -2.70
CA PRO A 293 -2.34 -7.98 -1.68
C PRO A 293 -3.11 -8.52 -0.47
N THR A 294 -3.04 -7.83 0.66
CA THR A 294 -3.97 -8.04 1.76
C THR A 294 -5.40 -7.70 1.34
N LEU A 295 -6.39 -8.41 1.90
CA LEU A 295 -7.81 -8.02 1.76
C LEU A 295 -8.32 -7.20 2.95
N ARG A 296 -7.46 -6.88 3.92
CA ARG A 296 -7.85 -5.99 5.00
C ARG A 296 -8.17 -4.60 4.45
N ASN A 297 -9.26 -4.02 4.91
CA ASN A 297 -9.80 -2.75 4.44
C ASN A 297 -10.20 -2.74 2.94
N ILE A 298 -10.29 -3.90 2.30
CA ILE A 298 -10.52 -3.98 0.86
C ILE A 298 -11.80 -3.27 0.40
N ALA A 299 -12.85 -3.25 1.22
CA ALA A 299 -14.14 -2.64 0.87
C ALA A 299 -14.13 -1.10 0.86
N VAL A 300 -13.02 -0.46 1.26
CA VAL A 300 -12.90 1.01 1.36
C VAL A 300 -11.65 1.55 0.64
N THR A 301 -10.98 0.73 -0.16
CA THR A 301 -9.71 1.07 -0.83
C THR A 301 -9.75 0.92 -2.35
N ALA A 302 -10.92 1.14 -2.94
CA ALA A 302 -11.08 1.20 -4.41
C ALA A 302 -10.27 2.36 -5.03
N PRO A 303 -9.88 2.26 -6.32
CA PRO A 303 -10.08 1.17 -7.27
C PRO A 303 -9.05 0.04 -7.10
N TYR A 304 -9.26 -1.07 -7.81
CA TYR A 304 -8.55 -2.33 -7.59
C TYR A 304 -7.63 -2.74 -8.73
N MET A 305 -6.80 -3.74 -8.46
CA MET A 305 -5.70 -4.28 -9.26
C MET A 305 -4.47 -3.36 -9.25
N HIS A 306 -3.33 -3.91 -9.69
CA HIS A 306 -2.07 -3.15 -9.73
C HIS A 306 -2.14 -1.87 -10.57
N ASN A 307 -3.04 -1.83 -11.54
CA ASN A 307 -3.26 -0.71 -12.45
C ASN A 307 -4.59 0.03 -12.24
N GLY A 308 -5.33 -0.27 -11.17
CA GLY A 308 -6.58 0.40 -10.82
C GLY A 308 -7.71 0.26 -11.86
N VAL A 309 -7.68 -0.76 -12.71
CA VAL A 309 -8.63 -0.90 -13.84
C VAL A 309 -10.04 -1.30 -13.41
N ILE A 310 -10.22 -1.86 -12.21
CA ILE A 310 -11.53 -2.26 -11.69
C ILE A 310 -11.99 -1.25 -10.63
N PRO A 311 -13.11 -0.54 -10.86
CA PRO A 311 -13.49 0.60 -10.05
C PRO A 311 -14.10 0.22 -8.69
N ASP A 312 -14.68 -0.97 -8.55
CA ASP A 312 -15.42 -1.37 -7.35
C ASP A 312 -15.22 -2.84 -6.98
N LEU A 313 -15.55 -3.19 -5.74
CA LEU A 313 -15.36 -4.54 -5.20
C LEU A 313 -16.26 -5.58 -5.89
N ARG A 314 -17.47 -5.19 -6.30
CA ARG A 314 -18.37 -6.06 -7.06
C ARG A 314 -17.74 -6.46 -8.39
N GLY A 315 -17.13 -5.50 -9.10
CA GLY A 315 -16.37 -5.75 -10.31
C GLY A 315 -15.24 -6.74 -10.11
N VAL A 316 -14.53 -6.68 -8.99
CA VAL A 316 -13.49 -7.66 -8.64
C VAL A 316 -14.06 -9.08 -8.53
N LEU A 317 -15.21 -9.24 -7.86
CA LEU A 317 -15.87 -10.55 -7.73
C LEU A 317 -16.34 -11.09 -9.09
N HIS A 318 -16.91 -10.22 -9.95
CA HIS A 318 -17.25 -10.60 -11.33
C HIS A 318 -16.01 -10.95 -12.15
N PHE A 319 -14.91 -10.24 -11.95
CA PHE A 319 -13.65 -10.52 -12.64
C PHE A 319 -13.11 -11.92 -12.30
N PHE A 320 -13.11 -12.33 -11.04
CA PHE A 320 -12.68 -13.68 -10.70
C PHE A 320 -13.65 -14.76 -11.19
N ASP A 321 -14.96 -14.50 -11.15
CA ASP A 321 -15.96 -15.50 -11.58
C ASP A 321 -16.05 -15.64 -13.12
N HIS A 322 -15.54 -14.66 -13.92
CA HIS A 322 -15.57 -14.78 -15.39
C HIS A 322 -14.70 -15.92 -15.93
N TYR A 323 -13.74 -16.42 -15.15
CA TYR A 323 -12.97 -17.62 -15.48
C TYR A 323 -13.80 -18.90 -15.38
N ASN A 324 -14.94 -18.86 -14.70
CA ASN A 324 -15.76 -20.01 -14.34
C ASN A 324 -17.11 -20.04 -15.07
N GLN A 325 -17.57 -18.88 -15.55
CA GLN A 325 -18.79 -18.75 -16.34
C GLN A 325 -18.79 -17.44 -17.15
N ALA A 326 -19.72 -17.29 -18.09
CA ALA A 326 -19.86 -16.07 -18.88
C ALA A 326 -20.33 -14.90 -17.99
N ARG A 327 -19.38 -14.12 -17.46
CA ARG A 327 -19.63 -12.89 -16.70
C ARG A 327 -19.13 -11.69 -17.50
N THR A 328 -19.97 -10.69 -17.66
CA THR A 328 -19.57 -9.40 -18.23
C THR A 328 -18.92 -8.52 -17.16
N ASN A 329 -18.11 -7.57 -17.61
CA ASN A 329 -17.60 -6.49 -16.75
C ASN A 329 -18.78 -5.55 -16.39
N PRO A 330 -19.16 -5.43 -15.11
CA PRO A 330 -20.33 -4.62 -14.73
C PRO A 330 -20.16 -3.13 -15.00
N ALA A 331 -18.94 -2.61 -15.04
CA ALA A 331 -18.67 -1.21 -15.35
C ALA A 331 -18.93 -0.85 -16.83
N THR A 332 -18.83 -1.81 -17.74
CA THR A 332 -18.97 -1.58 -19.20
C THR A 332 -20.13 -2.32 -19.84
N GLY A 333 -20.69 -3.34 -19.17
CA GLY A 333 -21.70 -4.26 -19.73
C GLY A 333 -21.16 -5.17 -20.85
N LYS A 334 -19.85 -5.18 -21.12
CA LYS A 334 -19.19 -5.97 -22.16
C LYS A 334 -18.41 -7.14 -21.56
N ASN A 335 -17.94 -8.04 -22.39
CA ASN A 335 -16.96 -9.04 -21.97
C ASN A 335 -15.70 -8.35 -21.42
N TRP A 336 -14.98 -9.05 -20.53
CA TRP A 336 -13.70 -8.59 -20.05
C TRP A 336 -12.70 -8.48 -21.21
N ASP A 337 -11.89 -7.44 -21.19
CA ASP A 337 -10.79 -7.29 -22.14
C ASP A 337 -9.74 -8.39 -21.89
N ALA A 338 -8.92 -8.67 -22.92
CA ALA A 338 -7.87 -9.67 -22.82
C ALA A 338 -6.84 -9.30 -21.71
N PRO A 339 -6.22 -10.31 -21.06
CA PRO A 339 -5.12 -10.09 -20.15
C PRO A 339 -4.01 -9.23 -20.76
N GLU A 340 -3.39 -8.34 -20.00
CA GLU A 340 -2.22 -7.57 -20.43
C GLU A 340 -1.06 -8.48 -20.84
N VAL A 341 -0.82 -9.55 -20.06
CA VAL A 341 0.12 -10.65 -20.37
C VAL A 341 -0.67 -11.95 -20.31
N ALA A 342 -0.91 -12.57 -21.45
CA ALA A 342 -1.77 -13.74 -21.56
C ALA A 342 -1.04 -15.07 -21.31
N GLU A 343 0.25 -15.12 -21.66
CA GLU A 343 1.05 -16.35 -21.75
C GLU A 343 1.29 -17.00 -20.40
N THR A 344 1.28 -16.24 -19.32
CA THR A 344 1.62 -16.70 -17.97
C THR A 344 0.43 -16.70 -17.00
N VAL A 345 -0.80 -16.50 -17.50
CA VAL A 345 -2.01 -16.52 -16.68
C VAL A 345 -2.15 -17.85 -15.95
N ASP A 346 -2.30 -17.79 -14.62
CA ASP A 346 -2.46 -18.96 -13.73
C ASP A 346 -3.90 -19.56 -13.85
N SER A 347 -4.31 -19.92 -15.06
CA SER A 347 -5.68 -20.32 -15.39
C SER A 347 -6.19 -21.49 -14.54
N VAL A 348 -5.33 -22.46 -14.21
CA VAL A 348 -5.70 -23.60 -13.34
C VAL A 348 -6.07 -23.12 -11.93
N ARG A 349 -5.33 -22.15 -11.39
CA ARG A 349 -5.55 -21.63 -10.06
C ARG A 349 -6.78 -20.73 -9.98
N LEU A 350 -7.20 -20.16 -11.11
CA LEU A 350 -8.40 -19.31 -11.22
C LEU A 350 -9.69 -20.11 -11.39
N GLN A 351 -9.61 -21.43 -11.68
CA GLN A 351 -10.79 -22.28 -11.83
C GLN A 351 -11.45 -22.56 -10.48
N ALA A 352 -12.76 -22.42 -10.44
CA ALA A 352 -13.64 -22.74 -9.31
C ALA A 352 -15.05 -23.05 -9.84
N PRO A 353 -15.95 -23.58 -9.03
CA PRO A 353 -17.37 -23.63 -9.40
C PRO A 353 -17.95 -22.24 -9.67
N PRO A 354 -18.84 -22.07 -10.67
CA PRO A 354 -19.53 -20.82 -10.91
C PRO A 354 -20.30 -20.34 -9.69
N LEU A 355 -20.24 -19.03 -9.43
CA LEU A 355 -20.94 -18.40 -8.31
C LEU A 355 -22.27 -17.80 -8.78
N THR A 356 -23.32 -17.93 -7.98
CA THR A 356 -24.58 -17.23 -8.19
C THR A 356 -24.43 -15.76 -7.77
N ASP A 357 -25.35 -14.89 -8.20
CA ASP A 357 -25.34 -13.49 -7.74
C ASP A 357 -25.54 -13.39 -6.21
N THR A 358 -26.34 -14.30 -5.63
CA THR A 358 -26.48 -14.41 -4.17
C THR A 358 -25.15 -14.83 -3.49
N ASP A 359 -24.32 -15.64 -4.14
CA ASP A 359 -22.99 -16.00 -3.63
C ASP A 359 -22.03 -14.78 -3.69
N LEU A 360 -22.08 -14.01 -4.79
CA LEU A 360 -21.30 -12.77 -4.91
C LEU A 360 -21.72 -11.74 -3.88
N ASP A 361 -23.05 -11.58 -3.62
CA ASP A 361 -23.56 -10.71 -2.56
C ASP A 361 -23.05 -11.13 -1.17
N ALA A 362 -23.01 -12.43 -0.92
CA ALA A 362 -22.51 -12.98 0.33
C ALA A 362 -20.99 -12.79 0.49
N LEU A 363 -20.21 -13.03 -0.56
CA LEU A 363 -18.76 -12.80 -0.57
C LEU A 363 -18.45 -11.31 -0.33
N GLU A 364 -19.15 -10.40 -1.01
CA GLU A 364 -18.99 -8.97 -0.78
C GLU A 364 -19.30 -8.59 0.66
N ALA A 365 -20.40 -9.11 1.22
CA ALA A 365 -20.77 -8.90 2.62
C ALA A 365 -19.65 -9.39 3.58
N PHE A 366 -19.06 -10.56 3.31
CA PHE A 366 -17.92 -11.05 4.11
C PHE A 366 -16.70 -10.17 3.97
N LEU A 367 -16.29 -9.78 2.76
CA LEU A 367 -15.12 -8.93 2.53
C LEU A 367 -15.25 -7.56 3.23
N ARG A 368 -16.47 -7.04 3.35
CA ARG A 368 -16.77 -5.82 4.13
C ARG A 368 -16.47 -5.99 5.62
N THR A 369 -16.61 -7.21 6.17
CA THR A 369 -16.26 -7.48 7.57
C THR A 369 -14.76 -7.42 7.87
N LEU A 370 -13.91 -7.36 6.85
CA LEU A 370 -12.45 -7.21 6.98
C LEU A 370 -12.00 -5.75 7.11
N THR A 371 -12.95 -4.82 7.25
CA THR A 371 -12.69 -3.38 7.45
C THR A 371 -12.46 -3.11 8.93
N ASP A 372 -11.33 -2.47 9.27
CA ASP A 372 -10.99 -2.06 10.63
C ASP A 372 -12.06 -1.12 11.21
N ALA A 373 -12.29 -1.18 12.52
CA ALA A 373 -13.38 -0.48 13.20
C ALA A 373 -13.40 1.03 12.88
N ARG A 374 -12.23 1.68 12.82
CA ARG A 374 -12.12 3.11 12.51
C ARG A 374 -12.55 3.49 11.08
N TYR A 375 -12.61 2.53 10.16
CA TYR A 375 -12.98 2.75 8.76
C TYR A 375 -14.38 2.23 8.41
N GLU A 376 -15.11 1.64 9.34
CA GLU A 376 -16.46 1.13 9.08
C GLU A 376 -17.42 2.21 8.59
N SER A 377 -17.21 3.48 8.99
CA SER A 377 -18.00 4.61 8.49
C SER A 377 -17.78 4.95 7.00
N LEU A 378 -16.70 4.44 6.39
CA LEU A 378 -16.41 4.60 4.96
C LEU A 378 -17.09 3.53 4.11
N LEU A 379 -17.63 2.48 4.72
CA LEU A 379 -18.31 1.41 3.99
C LEU A 379 -19.48 1.98 3.19
N PRO A 380 -19.54 1.77 1.87
CA PRO A 380 -20.69 2.20 1.09
C PRO A 380 -21.95 1.52 1.61
N PRO A 381 -23.16 2.11 1.46
CA PRO A 381 -24.41 1.43 1.76
C PRO A 381 -24.47 0.05 1.09
N ALA A 382 -25.06 -0.94 1.77
CA ALA A 382 -25.19 -2.28 1.21
C ALA A 382 -25.97 -2.23 -0.13
N GLY A 383 -25.42 -2.85 -1.17
CA GLY A 383 -26.03 -2.87 -2.51
C GLY A 383 -25.76 -1.64 -3.40
N MET A 384 -24.96 -0.66 -2.94
CA MET A 384 -24.49 0.44 -3.80
C MET A 384 -23.03 0.19 -4.19
N ASN A 385 -22.75 0.24 -5.50
CA ASN A 385 -21.39 0.24 -6.01
C ASN A 385 -20.67 1.53 -5.56
N GLN A 386 -19.39 1.45 -5.27
CA GLN A 386 -18.55 2.64 -5.05
C GLN A 386 -18.49 3.41 -6.38
N GLN A 387 -18.99 4.63 -6.39
CA GLN A 387 -18.90 5.53 -7.54
C GLN A 387 -17.62 6.37 -7.47
#